data_8fe29fa1026f7b7caed904a67b98bb92
#
_entry.id   8fe29fa1026f7b7caed904a67b98bb92
#
_cell.length_a   1.000
_cell.length_b   1.000
_cell.length_c   1.000
_cell.angle_alpha   90.00
_cell.angle_beta   90.00
_cell.angle_gamma   90.00
#
_symmetry.space_group_name_H-M   'P 1'
#
loop_
_entity.id
_entity.type
_entity.pdbx_description
1 polymer ?
#
loop_
_entity_poly.entity_id
_entity_poly.type
_entity_poly.pdbx_seq_one_letter_code
_entity_poly.pdbx_strand_id
1 'polypeptide(L)'
;MVKRSKSLAALLVAGTLLVQGHAQADEPVVTLKLAHFLPAHSVTQARFLEPWAKRVTEQSNGRIQFQFYPSMQLGGTPPQLVDQVRDGVADIVWTLPGYSSGRFPLIAAFELPFMNSSSEAGSQAMWDFVEKHGQKEFADMHLLATHLTDGALIHTTKKPIHSLKDFRGQKLRAANRTAAKTIGLLGATPVAMPVPQVPEALSKGVVDGAVLPWDVVPALKLHELVKYHTETAPGTPALMHTALIVAMNKDVYGKLPDDLKKVIDDNSGRALSKEAGLIWDTQVIEMGHKLAESRQNEVYVLPIEEQEKWMKATAPVGKDWVKDVEAKGYADGDALLQEARELIEQYNAQRTQ
;
A
#
# COMPACT_ATOMS: atom_id res chain seq x y z
N MET A 1 -72.72 38.58 -67.89
CA MET A 1 -72.69 37.14 -67.53
C MET A 1 -71.52 36.94 -66.62
N VAL A 2 -71.83 36.75 -65.37
CA VAL A 2 -70.81 36.63 -64.23
C VAL A 2 -70.72 35.17 -63.84
N LYS A 3 -69.54 34.54 -63.98
CA LYS A 3 -69.27 33.23 -63.39
C LYS A 3 -68.56 33.40 -62.05
N ARG A 4 -69.21 32.95 -60.98
CA ARG A 4 -68.66 32.82 -59.63
C ARG A 4 -67.74 31.62 -59.56
N SER A 5 -66.50 31.82 -59.16
CA SER A 5 -65.57 30.79 -58.75
C SER A 5 -65.57 30.68 -57.22
N LYS A 6 -65.81 29.48 -56.75
CA LYS A 6 -65.75 29.13 -55.31
C LYS A 6 -64.32 28.70 -54.95
N SER A 7 -63.67 29.46 -54.10
CA SER A 7 -62.37 29.06 -53.51
C SER A 7 -62.60 28.15 -52.28
N LEU A 8 -62.02 26.96 -52.29
CA LEU A 8 -61.94 26.04 -51.16
C LEU A 8 -60.68 26.45 -50.33
N ALA A 9 -60.91 26.84 -49.09
CA ALA A 9 -59.81 27.05 -48.12
C ALA A 9 -59.49 25.73 -47.45
N ALA A 10 -58.30 25.16 -47.72
CA ALA A 10 -57.73 24.05 -47.01
C ALA A 10 -56.98 24.57 -45.76
N LEU A 11 -57.46 24.19 -44.55
CA LEU A 11 -56.78 24.38 -43.28
C LEU A 11 -55.68 23.34 -43.15
N LEU A 12 -54.39 23.77 -43.21
CA LEU A 12 -53.25 22.96 -42.80
C LEU A 12 -53.04 23.15 -41.32
N VAL A 13 -53.36 22.14 -40.52
CA VAL A 13 -52.98 22.03 -39.11
C VAL A 13 -51.55 21.50 -39.05
N ALA A 14 -50.55 22.39 -38.84
CA ALA A 14 -49.18 22.04 -38.59
C ALA A 14 -49.07 21.59 -37.12
N GLY A 15 -49.03 20.25 -36.89
CA GLY A 15 -48.71 19.68 -35.58
C GLY A 15 -47.22 19.89 -35.23
N THR A 16 -46.93 20.85 -34.38
CA THR A 16 -45.62 21.03 -33.76
C THR A 16 -45.39 19.90 -32.75
N LEU A 17 -44.63 18.90 -33.17
CA LEU A 17 -44.05 17.91 -32.24
C LEU A 17 -42.97 18.65 -31.43
N LEU A 18 -43.31 19.02 -30.20
CA LEU A 18 -42.34 19.40 -29.18
C LEU A 18 -41.53 18.15 -28.81
N VAL A 19 -40.38 17.99 -29.44
CA VAL A 19 -39.33 17.08 -28.93
C VAL A 19 -38.83 17.73 -27.64
N GLN A 20 -39.35 17.27 -26.51
CA GLN A 20 -38.75 17.51 -25.20
C GLN A 20 -37.40 16.79 -25.18
N GLY A 21 -36.35 17.46 -25.67
CA GLY A 21 -34.99 17.07 -25.35
C GLY A 21 -34.84 17.15 -23.82
N HIS A 22 -34.80 16.03 -23.17
CA HIS A 22 -34.31 15.97 -21.80
C HIS A 22 -32.86 16.45 -21.88
N ALA A 23 -32.64 17.71 -21.51
CA ALA A 23 -31.29 18.15 -21.16
C ALA A 23 -30.91 17.29 -19.96
N GLN A 24 -30.17 16.23 -20.20
CA GLN A 24 -29.49 15.48 -19.17
C GLN A 24 -28.49 16.47 -18.58
N ALA A 25 -28.81 17.05 -17.42
CA ALA A 25 -27.87 17.87 -16.71
C ALA A 25 -26.59 17.04 -16.56
N ASP A 26 -25.47 17.55 -17.05
CA ASP A 26 -24.18 16.92 -16.85
C ASP A 26 -24.01 16.68 -15.35
N GLU A 27 -24.03 15.42 -14.97
CA GLU A 27 -23.87 15.06 -13.57
C GLU A 27 -22.47 15.53 -13.09
N PRO A 28 -22.35 16.09 -11.88
CA PRO A 28 -21.13 16.73 -11.45
C PRO A 28 -19.96 15.72 -11.43
N VAL A 29 -18.88 16.08 -12.12
CA VAL A 29 -17.62 15.34 -12.11
C VAL A 29 -16.84 15.68 -10.85
N VAL A 30 -16.43 14.67 -10.10
CA VAL A 30 -15.58 14.81 -8.91
C VAL A 30 -14.17 14.40 -9.30
N THR A 31 -13.20 15.32 -9.21
CA THR A 31 -11.78 15.00 -9.40
C THR A 31 -11.10 14.81 -8.05
N LEU A 32 -10.62 13.60 -7.77
CA LEU A 32 -9.97 13.22 -6.53
C LEU A 32 -8.45 13.33 -6.65
N LYS A 33 -7.82 14.06 -5.73
CA LYS A 33 -6.36 14.17 -5.61
C LYS A 33 -5.83 12.95 -4.87
N LEU A 34 -5.04 12.10 -5.57
CA LEU A 34 -4.38 10.94 -4.99
C LEU A 34 -2.89 11.19 -4.85
N ALA A 35 -2.39 11.22 -3.62
CA ALA A 35 -1.00 11.51 -3.29
C ALA A 35 -0.25 10.31 -2.73
N HIS A 36 1.02 10.17 -3.07
CA HIS A 36 1.93 9.18 -2.51
C HIS A 36 3.41 9.64 -2.59
N PHE A 37 4.29 8.88 -1.94
CA PHE A 37 5.71 9.26 -1.81
C PHE A 37 6.65 8.63 -2.84
N LEU A 38 6.20 7.69 -3.68
CA LEU A 38 7.02 7.04 -4.71
C LEU A 38 6.94 7.77 -6.06
N PRO A 39 7.92 7.56 -6.96
CA PRO A 39 7.84 8.07 -8.33
C PRO A 39 6.66 7.48 -9.11
N ALA A 40 6.20 8.20 -10.14
CA ALA A 40 5.06 7.79 -10.98
C ALA A 40 5.25 6.43 -11.68
N HIS A 41 6.49 6.06 -12.02
CA HIS A 41 6.81 4.78 -12.64
C HIS A 41 6.93 3.60 -11.66
N SER A 42 6.68 3.81 -10.36
CA SER A 42 6.67 2.73 -9.36
C SER A 42 5.58 1.70 -9.64
N VAL A 43 5.78 0.47 -9.18
CA VAL A 43 4.75 -0.59 -9.22
C VAL A 43 3.47 -0.11 -8.55
N THR A 44 3.60 0.60 -7.44
CA THR A 44 2.48 1.19 -6.69
C THR A 44 1.56 2.02 -7.59
N GLN A 45 2.08 2.99 -8.33
CA GLN A 45 1.23 3.82 -9.19
C GLN A 45 0.84 3.05 -10.46
N ALA A 46 1.82 2.55 -11.20
CA ALA A 46 1.59 2.05 -12.54
C ALA A 46 0.83 0.71 -12.61
N ARG A 47 0.90 -0.13 -11.55
CA ARG A 47 0.31 -1.46 -11.56
C ARG A 47 -0.81 -1.67 -10.55
N PHE A 48 -0.94 -0.79 -9.59
CA PHE A 48 -1.96 -0.87 -8.54
C PHE A 48 -2.92 0.32 -8.59
N LEU A 49 -2.45 1.53 -8.31
CA LEU A 49 -3.33 2.69 -8.15
C LEU A 49 -3.97 3.18 -9.47
N GLU A 50 -3.23 3.21 -10.58
CA GLU A 50 -3.79 3.62 -11.88
C GLU A 50 -4.83 2.64 -12.42
N PRO A 51 -4.63 1.29 -12.41
CA PRO A 51 -5.66 0.34 -12.80
C PRO A 51 -6.91 0.41 -11.91
N TRP A 52 -6.74 0.58 -10.60
CA TRP A 52 -7.86 0.81 -9.69
C TRP A 52 -8.63 2.10 -10.01
N ALA A 53 -7.92 3.21 -10.15
CA ALA A 53 -8.53 4.51 -10.48
C ALA A 53 -9.26 4.47 -11.82
N LYS A 54 -8.69 3.82 -12.84
CA LYS A 54 -9.33 3.61 -14.13
C LYS A 54 -10.65 2.85 -13.98
N ARG A 55 -10.66 1.76 -13.23
CA ARG A 55 -11.85 0.95 -12.97
C ARG A 55 -12.96 1.76 -12.28
N VAL A 56 -12.60 2.54 -11.26
CA VAL A 56 -13.53 3.45 -10.56
C VAL A 56 -14.09 4.51 -11.52
N THR A 57 -13.24 5.09 -12.37
CA THR A 57 -13.66 6.08 -13.37
C THR A 57 -14.66 5.47 -14.35
N GLU A 58 -14.37 4.28 -14.87
CA GLU A 58 -15.25 3.58 -15.81
C GLU A 58 -16.60 3.21 -15.17
N GLN A 59 -16.60 2.68 -13.95
CA GLN A 59 -17.81 2.27 -13.24
C GLN A 59 -18.66 3.45 -12.74
N SER A 60 -18.04 4.63 -12.55
CA SER A 60 -18.77 5.88 -12.27
C SER A 60 -19.26 6.61 -13.53
N ASN A 61 -19.14 6.01 -14.72
CA ASN A 61 -19.43 6.66 -16.01
C ASN A 61 -18.66 7.97 -16.20
N GLY A 62 -17.41 8.03 -15.72
CA GLY A 62 -16.55 9.22 -15.80
C GLY A 62 -16.83 10.30 -14.76
N ARG A 63 -17.77 10.09 -13.85
CA ARG A 63 -18.13 11.05 -12.79
C ARG A 63 -17.10 11.14 -11.66
N ILE A 64 -16.29 10.08 -11.46
CA ILE A 64 -15.11 10.13 -10.60
C ILE A 64 -13.87 10.10 -11.49
N GLN A 65 -13.02 11.10 -11.33
CA GLN A 65 -11.73 11.21 -12.01
C GLN A 65 -10.62 11.34 -10.96
N PHE A 66 -9.39 11.00 -11.33
CA PHE A 66 -8.25 11.06 -10.42
C PHE A 66 -7.16 11.95 -10.98
N GLN A 67 -6.56 12.72 -10.09
CA GLN A 67 -5.33 13.45 -10.34
C GLN A 67 -4.25 12.92 -9.41
N PHE A 68 -3.19 12.32 -9.99
CA PHE A 68 -2.09 11.72 -9.23
C PHE A 68 -1.05 12.77 -8.86
N TYR A 69 -0.56 12.69 -7.61
CA TYR A 69 0.51 13.52 -7.06
C TYR A 69 1.61 12.61 -6.48
N PRO A 70 2.47 12.00 -7.34
CA PRO A 70 3.59 11.15 -6.92
C PRO A 70 4.69 11.98 -6.26
N SER A 71 5.64 11.29 -5.60
CA SER A 71 6.87 11.90 -5.06
C SER A 71 6.63 13.12 -4.16
N MET A 72 5.55 13.11 -3.37
CA MET A 72 5.18 14.24 -2.48
C MET A 72 4.93 15.58 -3.21
N GLN A 73 4.39 15.56 -4.43
CA GLN A 73 4.13 16.78 -5.21
C GLN A 73 3.18 17.79 -4.55
N LEU A 74 2.32 17.35 -3.61
CA LEU A 74 1.53 18.26 -2.78
C LEU A 74 2.34 18.92 -1.65
N GLY A 75 3.64 18.63 -1.57
CA GLY A 75 4.54 19.12 -0.53
C GLY A 75 4.59 18.21 0.70
N GLY A 76 5.43 18.60 1.67
CA GLY A 76 5.62 17.85 2.90
C GLY A 76 6.56 16.65 2.75
N THR A 77 6.46 15.73 3.71
CA THR A 77 7.27 14.51 3.82
C THR A 77 6.38 13.27 3.94
N PRO A 78 6.85 12.06 3.62
CA PRO A 78 6.03 10.84 3.68
C PRO A 78 5.27 10.62 5.00
N PRO A 79 5.82 10.89 6.19
CA PRO A 79 5.07 10.82 7.45
C PRO A 79 3.83 11.72 7.52
N GLN A 80 3.79 12.82 6.75
CA GLN A 80 2.68 13.78 6.77
C GLN A 80 1.50 13.37 5.87
N LEU A 81 1.62 12.32 5.06
CA LEU A 81 0.52 11.89 4.17
C LEU A 81 -0.75 11.52 4.95
N VAL A 82 -0.60 10.91 6.13
CA VAL A 82 -1.76 10.61 6.99
C VAL A 82 -2.47 11.89 7.43
N ASP A 83 -1.72 12.93 7.76
CA ASP A 83 -2.30 14.22 8.13
C ASP A 83 -2.88 14.94 6.90
N GLN A 84 -2.23 14.83 5.74
CA GLN A 84 -2.72 15.42 4.48
C GLN A 84 -4.09 14.85 4.07
N VAL A 85 -4.31 13.54 4.22
CA VAL A 85 -5.63 12.96 3.92
C VAL A 85 -6.65 13.34 4.97
N ARG A 86 -6.29 13.36 6.25
CA ARG A 86 -7.19 13.82 7.32
C ARG A 86 -7.63 15.27 7.13
N ASP A 87 -6.69 16.14 6.82
CA ASP A 87 -6.92 17.59 6.74
C ASP A 87 -7.40 18.04 5.33
N GLY A 88 -7.61 17.12 4.38
CA GLY A 88 -8.15 17.40 3.04
C GLY A 88 -7.18 18.08 2.08
N VAL A 89 -5.87 18.05 2.35
CA VAL A 89 -4.83 18.48 1.40
C VAL A 89 -4.79 17.51 0.21
N ALA A 90 -4.85 16.22 0.47
CA ALA A 90 -5.11 15.14 -0.48
C ALA A 90 -6.48 14.52 -0.21
N ASP A 91 -7.20 14.11 -1.25
CA ASP A 91 -8.48 13.40 -1.10
C ASP A 91 -8.26 11.92 -0.83
N ILE A 92 -7.21 11.35 -1.43
CA ILE A 92 -6.78 9.96 -1.20
C ILE A 92 -5.26 9.95 -1.05
N VAL A 93 -4.77 9.08 -0.17
CA VAL A 93 -3.33 8.81 -0.03
C VAL A 93 -3.06 7.32 -0.08
N TRP A 94 -1.92 6.96 -0.67
CA TRP A 94 -1.25 5.70 -0.43
C TRP A 94 -0.04 5.96 0.45
N THR A 95 0.01 5.32 1.63
CA THR A 95 1.06 5.64 2.62
C THR A 95 1.37 4.48 3.55
N LEU A 96 2.50 4.59 4.26
CA LEU A 96 2.95 3.69 5.31
C LEU A 96 2.55 4.28 6.68
N PRO A 97 1.54 3.71 7.38
CA PRO A 97 1.15 4.15 8.73
C PRO A 97 2.30 4.12 9.73
N GLY A 98 3.22 3.18 9.57
CA GLY A 98 4.41 3.02 10.41
C GLY A 98 5.36 4.23 10.42
N TYR A 99 5.26 5.16 9.46
CA TYR A 99 5.98 6.43 9.50
C TYR A 99 5.46 7.37 10.61
N SER A 100 4.21 7.21 11.03
CA SER A 100 3.59 7.94 12.14
C SER A 100 3.69 7.13 13.44
N SER A 101 4.89 7.05 14.01
CA SER A 101 5.21 6.16 15.13
C SER A 101 4.18 6.18 16.26
N GLY A 102 3.69 4.99 16.64
CA GLY A 102 2.76 4.79 17.75
C GLY A 102 1.33 5.27 17.52
N ARG A 103 0.99 5.70 16.30
CA ARG A 103 -0.36 6.13 15.94
C ARG A 103 -1.25 4.98 15.47
N PHE A 104 -0.64 3.96 14.85
CA PHE A 104 -1.31 2.80 14.26
C PHE A 104 -0.69 1.49 14.80
N PRO A 105 -0.86 1.18 16.09
CA PRO A 105 -0.21 0.02 16.68
C PRO A 105 -0.78 -1.32 16.19
N LEU A 106 -2.08 -1.41 15.86
CA LEU A 106 -2.70 -2.67 15.44
C LEU A 106 -2.13 -3.17 14.10
N ILE A 107 -2.04 -2.29 13.10
CA ILE A 107 -1.54 -2.67 11.77
C ILE A 107 -0.10 -3.16 11.82
N ALA A 108 0.69 -2.71 12.81
CA ALA A 108 2.07 -3.12 12.99
C ALA A 108 2.22 -4.61 13.38
N ALA A 109 1.16 -5.32 13.77
CA ALA A 109 1.18 -6.78 13.93
C ALA A 109 1.65 -7.48 12.66
N PHE A 110 1.19 -7.01 11.49
CA PHE A 110 1.50 -7.61 10.20
C PHE A 110 2.91 -7.28 9.68
N GLU A 111 3.63 -6.40 10.38
CA GLU A 111 5.05 -6.08 10.12
C GLU A 111 6.02 -6.84 11.05
N LEU A 112 5.49 -7.71 11.94
CA LEU A 112 6.33 -8.50 12.84
C LEU A 112 7.23 -9.45 12.04
N PRO A 113 8.48 -9.67 12.52
CA PRO A 113 9.42 -10.53 11.82
C PRO A 113 8.88 -11.96 11.69
N PHE A 114 9.02 -12.52 10.50
CA PHE A 114 8.61 -13.88 10.15
C PHE A 114 7.12 -14.18 10.39
N MET A 115 6.26 -13.15 10.26
CA MET A 115 4.83 -13.27 10.45
C MET A 115 4.11 -13.78 9.19
N ASN A 116 4.56 -13.35 8.00
CA ASN A 116 3.88 -13.61 6.73
C ASN A 116 4.82 -14.29 5.73
N SER A 117 4.27 -15.21 4.95
CA SER A 117 4.94 -15.85 3.79
C SER A 117 4.34 -15.39 2.45
N SER A 118 3.29 -14.59 2.46
CA SER A 118 2.57 -14.11 1.28
C SER A 118 1.98 -12.74 1.53
N SER A 119 2.20 -11.85 0.57
CA SER A 119 1.58 -10.52 0.57
C SER A 119 0.07 -10.60 0.34
N GLU A 120 -0.38 -11.51 -0.54
CA GLU A 120 -1.81 -11.71 -0.83
C GLU A 120 -2.60 -12.16 0.41
N ALA A 121 -2.12 -13.20 1.09
CA ALA A 121 -2.76 -13.72 2.31
C ALA A 121 -2.69 -12.70 3.44
N GLY A 122 -1.52 -12.14 3.70
CA GLY A 122 -1.31 -11.16 4.75
C GLY A 122 -2.10 -9.87 4.54
N SER A 123 -2.30 -9.42 3.30
CA SER A 123 -3.10 -8.21 2.99
C SER A 123 -4.58 -8.41 3.31
N GLN A 124 -5.14 -9.58 2.98
CA GLN A 124 -6.52 -9.92 3.31
C GLN A 124 -6.72 -10.06 4.82
N ALA A 125 -5.81 -10.79 5.48
CA ALA A 125 -5.81 -10.95 6.93
C ALA A 125 -5.74 -9.59 7.65
N MET A 126 -4.87 -8.70 7.18
CA MET A 126 -4.71 -7.36 7.73
C MET A 126 -5.98 -6.52 7.54
N TRP A 127 -6.64 -6.61 6.38
CA TRP A 127 -7.91 -5.94 6.17
C TRP A 127 -8.95 -6.38 7.20
N ASP A 128 -9.21 -7.69 7.33
CA ASP A 128 -10.22 -8.21 8.24
C ASP A 128 -9.91 -7.86 9.71
N PHE A 129 -8.65 -7.95 10.08
CA PHE A 129 -8.19 -7.59 11.42
C PHE A 129 -8.41 -6.09 11.73
N VAL A 130 -8.05 -5.21 10.78
CA VAL A 130 -8.21 -3.77 10.92
C VAL A 130 -9.69 -3.37 10.87
N GLU A 131 -10.51 -3.99 10.01
CA GLU A 131 -11.95 -3.76 9.96
C GLU A 131 -12.62 -4.09 11.31
N LYS A 132 -12.17 -5.17 11.97
CA LYS A 132 -12.71 -5.61 13.25
C LYS A 132 -12.21 -4.77 14.44
N HIS A 133 -10.92 -4.45 14.49
CA HIS A 133 -10.28 -3.88 15.67
C HIS A 133 -9.76 -2.45 15.49
N GLY A 134 -9.51 -2.03 14.23
CA GLY A 134 -8.82 -0.78 13.91
C GLY A 134 -9.70 0.45 13.79
N GLN A 135 -10.99 0.36 14.06
CA GLN A 135 -11.95 1.47 13.86
C GLN A 135 -11.51 2.77 14.57
N LYS A 136 -10.88 2.66 15.74
CA LYS A 136 -10.35 3.81 16.48
C LYS A 136 -9.12 4.42 15.81
N GLU A 137 -8.24 3.59 15.24
CA GLU A 137 -7.02 4.07 14.56
C GLU A 137 -7.33 4.83 13.27
N PHE A 138 -8.38 4.42 12.57
CA PHE A 138 -8.78 4.97 11.27
C PHE A 138 -10.05 5.83 11.33
N ALA A 139 -10.49 6.26 12.54
CA ALA A 139 -11.75 7.00 12.73
C ALA A 139 -11.82 8.32 11.93
N ASP A 140 -10.68 8.95 11.66
CA ASP A 140 -10.58 10.24 10.97
C ASP A 140 -10.46 10.11 9.43
N MET A 141 -10.51 8.89 8.88
CA MET A 141 -10.41 8.63 7.44
C MET A 141 -11.32 7.48 7.02
N HIS A 142 -11.60 7.39 5.73
CA HIS A 142 -12.28 6.26 5.11
C HIS A 142 -11.22 5.34 4.48
N LEU A 143 -11.04 4.15 5.08
CA LEU A 143 -10.04 3.19 4.63
C LEU A 143 -10.55 2.47 3.37
N LEU A 144 -9.75 2.50 2.29
CA LEU A 144 -10.09 1.85 1.02
C LEU A 144 -9.42 0.49 0.87
N ALA A 145 -8.18 0.36 1.32
CA ALA A 145 -7.45 -0.91 1.34
C ALA A 145 -6.32 -0.89 2.37
N THR A 146 -5.94 -2.08 2.81
CA THR A 146 -4.68 -2.35 3.49
C THR A 146 -3.89 -3.36 2.66
N HIS A 147 -2.58 -3.23 2.54
CA HIS A 147 -1.81 -4.26 1.87
C HIS A 147 -0.38 -4.37 2.40
N LEU A 148 0.20 -5.54 2.20
CA LEU A 148 1.61 -5.80 2.46
C LEU A 148 2.40 -5.67 1.15
N THR A 149 3.66 -5.22 1.27
CA THR A 149 4.63 -5.36 0.17
C THR A 149 5.09 -6.81 0.04
N ASP A 150 5.89 -7.13 -0.97
CA ASP A 150 6.72 -8.34 -0.98
C ASP A 150 7.61 -8.39 0.28
N GLY A 151 8.11 -9.57 0.60
CA GLY A 151 8.97 -9.76 1.77
C GLY A 151 10.19 -8.84 1.72
N ALA A 152 10.37 -8.04 2.77
CA ALA A 152 11.54 -7.19 2.89
C ALA A 152 12.80 -8.06 3.07
N LEU A 153 13.83 -7.72 2.32
CA LEU A 153 15.12 -8.35 2.34
C LEU A 153 16.21 -7.35 2.70
N ILE A 154 17.44 -7.82 2.85
CA ILE A 154 18.56 -6.97 3.23
C ILE A 154 19.38 -6.65 2.00
N HIS A 155 19.52 -5.36 1.71
CA HIS A 155 20.35 -4.85 0.63
C HIS A 155 21.56 -4.15 1.21
N THR A 156 22.78 -4.51 0.78
CA THR A 156 24.00 -3.90 1.29
C THR A 156 24.96 -3.47 0.17
N THR A 157 25.79 -2.48 0.47
CA THR A 157 26.70 -1.86 -0.51
C THR A 157 28.04 -2.57 -0.64
N LYS A 158 28.66 -2.96 0.49
CA LYS A 158 30.05 -3.40 0.55
C LYS A 158 30.25 -4.82 1.07
N LYS A 159 29.39 -5.28 1.95
CA LYS A 159 29.54 -6.59 2.61
C LYS A 159 28.22 -7.33 2.58
N PRO A 160 28.21 -8.58 2.12
CA PRO A 160 27.00 -9.43 2.18
C PRO A 160 26.63 -9.73 3.64
N ILE A 161 25.37 -10.09 3.85
CA ILE A 161 24.84 -10.60 5.12
C ILE A 161 24.41 -12.04 4.89
N HIS A 162 25.25 -13.00 5.27
CA HIS A 162 24.98 -14.43 5.13
C HIS A 162 24.63 -15.08 6.47
N SER A 163 24.89 -14.41 7.57
CA SER A 163 24.67 -14.92 8.93
C SER A 163 24.47 -13.78 9.96
N LEU A 164 24.00 -14.12 11.17
CA LEU A 164 23.90 -13.15 12.27
C LEU A 164 25.18 -12.40 12.57
N LYS A 165 26.33 -13.02 12.33
CA LYS A 165 27.64 -12.38 12.61
C LYS A 165 27.90 -11.18 11.70
N ASP A 166 27.34 -11.19 10.50
CA ASP A 166 27.60 -10.18 9.46
C ASP A 166 26.84 -8.87 9.71
N PHE A 167 25.81 -8.90 10.57
CA PHE A 167 25.10 -7.68 11.01
C PHE A 167 25.98 -6.76 11.87
N ARG A 168 26.96 -7.33 12.56
CA ARG A 168 27.79 -6.55 13.50
C ARG A 168 28.56 -5.45 12.79
N GLY A 169 28.36 -4.21 13.26
CA GLY A 169 29.02 -3.02 12.71
C GLY A 169 28.36 -2.47 11.44
N GLN A 170 27.27 -3.08 10.94
CA GLN A 170 26.47 -2.55 9.84
C GLN A 170 25.49 -1.49 10.38
N LYS A 171 25.30 -0.43 9.62
CA LYS A 171 24.22 0.54 9.80
C LYS A 171 23.17 0.26 8.74
N LEU A 172 22.00 -0.22 9.13
CA LEU A 172 20.94 -0.59 8.20
C LEU A 172 19.73 0.34 8.34
N ARG A 173 19.23 0.82 7.23
CA ARG A 173 18.01 1.60 7.20
C ARG A 173 16.83 0.75 7.69
N ALA A 174 16.03 1.32 8.57
CA ALA A 174 14.75 0.82 9.04
C ALA A 174 13.59 1.68 8.51
N ALA A 175 12.48 1.06 8.13
CA ALA A 175 11.29 1.80 7.70
C ALA A 175 10.56 2.47 8.88
N ASN A 176 10.44 1.75 9.98
CA ASN A 176 9.65 2.13 11.15
C ASN A 176 10.22 1.53 12.44
N ARG A 177 9.49 1.68 13.55
CA ARG A 177 9.91 1.20 14.88
C ARG A 177 10.07 -0.32 14.95
N THR A 178 9.16 -1.08 14.35
CA THR A 178 9.22 -2.55 14.31
C THR A 178 10.46 -3.02 13.56
N ALA A 179 10.72 -2.45 12.39
CA ALA A 179 11.92 -2.72 11.62
C ALA A 179 13.21 -2.34 12.39
N ALA A 180 13.21 -1.21 13.10
CA ALA A 180 14.37 -0.77 13.88
C ALA A 180 14.65 -1.75 15.03
N LYS A 181 13.64 -2.22 15.77
CA LYS A 181 13.80 -3.23 16.80
C LYS A 181 14.34 -4.56 16.22
N THR A 182 13.77 -5.01 15.11
CA THR A 182 14.20 -6.24 14.42
C THR A 182 15.67 -6.17 14.03
N ILE A 183 16.09 -5.10 13.35
CA ILE A 183 17.48 -4.86 12.93
C ILE A 183 18.44 -4.82 14.13
N GLY A 184 18.02 -4.17 15.22
CA GLY A 184 18.82 -4.10 16.45
C GLY A 184 19.04 -5.47 17.10
N LEU A 185 17.99 -6.32 17.13
CA LEU A 185 18.08 -7.68 17.68
C LEU A 185 18.92 -8.62 16.80
N LEU A 186 18.99 -8.36 15.49
CA LEU A 186 19.89 -9.06 14.57
C LEU A 186 21.36 -8.64 14.73
N GLY A 187 21.65 -7.51 15.44
CA GLY A 187 22.99 -7.09 15.77
C GLY A 187 23.53 -5.90 14.93
N ALA A 188 22.73 -5.33 14.04
CA ALA A 188 23.07 -4.11 13.32
C ALA A 188 22.58 -2.86 14.04
N THR A 189 23.08 -1.69 13.63
CA THR A 189 22.61 -0.37 14.09
C THR A 189 21.49 0.09 13.17
N PRO A 190 20.24 0.20 13.65
CA PRO A 190 19.14 0.69 12.82
C PRO A 190 19.21 2.21 12.64
N VAL A 191 18.92 2.69 11.43
CA VAL A 191 18.78 4.11 11.11
C VAL A 191 17.40 4.33 10.48
N ALA A 192 16.48 4.93 11.22
CA ALA A 192 15.11 5.15 10.76
C ALA A 192 15.04 6.31 9.77
N MET A 193 14.45 6.05 8.58
CA MET A 193 14.16 7.08 7.59
C MET A 193 13.10 6.63 6.58
N PRO A 194 12.30 7.57 6.01
CA PRO A 194 11.42 7.29 4.88
C PRO A 194 12.21 6.81 3.65
N VAL A 195 11.59 5.92 2.87
CA VAL A 195 12.25 5.25 1.73
C VAL A 195 12.81 6.21 0.66
N PRO A 196 12.21 7.38 0.36
CA PRO A 196 12.80 8.31 -0.62
C PRO A 196 14.17 8.88 -0.23
N GLN A 197 14.56 8.79 1.05
CA GLN A 197 15.87 9.26 1.54
C GLN A 197 16.97 8.20 1.41
N VAL A 198 16.60 6.94 1.13
CA VAL A 198 17.53 5.81 1.12
C VAL A 198 18.63 5.95 0.06
N PRO A 199 18.36 6.37 -1.20
CA PRO A 199 19.43 6.53 -2.19
C PRO A 199 20.52 7.49 -1.74
N GLU A 200 20.15 8.62 -1.18
CA GLU A 200 21.12 9.62 -0.68
C GLU A 200 21.89 9.07 0.53
N ALA A 201 21.21 8.41 1.47
CA ALA A 201 21.84 7.84 2.66
C ALA A 201 22.86 6.74 2.30
N LEU A 202 22.56 5.87 1.32
CA LEU A 202 23.48 4.87 0.79
C LEU A 202 24.67 5.52 0.08
N SER A 203 24.42 6.48 -0.81
CA SER A 203 25.45 7.19 -1.58
C SER A 203 26.43 7.93 -0.70
N LYS A 204 25.96 8.55 0.38
CA LYS A 204 26.79 9.27 1.37
C LYS A 204 27.41 8.37 2.44
N GLY A 205 27.09 7.07 2.46
CA GLY A 205 27.57 6.16 3.50
C GLY A 205 27.00 6.41 4.90
N VAL A 206 25.85 7.07 4.99
CA VAL A 206 25.09 7.24 6.25
C VAL A 206 24.61 5.88 6.74
N VAL A 207 24.20 5.02 5.81
CA VAL A 207 23.89 3.60 6.02
C VAL A 207 24.73 2.72 5.09
N ASP A 208 25.03 1.50 5.55
CA ASP A 208 25.76 0.49 4.78
C ASP A 208 24.81 -0.36 3.93
N GLY A 209 23.51 -0.31 4.25
CA GLY A 209 22.46 -1.05 3.57
C GLY A 209 21.07 -0.66 4.06
N ALA A 210 20.07 -1.35 3.58
CA ALA A 210 18.68 -1.10 3.91
C ALA A 210 17.88 -2.42 3.99
N VAL A 211 16.93 -2.49 4.93
CA VAL A 211 15.88 -3.50 4.93
C VAL A 211 14.68 -2.89 4.23
N LEU A 212 14.33 -3.46 3.07
CA LEU A 212 13.25 -3.00 2.21
C LEU A 212 12.84 -4.09 1.19
N PRO A 213 11.63 -4.01 0.59
CA PRO A 213 11.17 -4.94 -0.42
C PRO A 213 11.77 -4.64 -1.81
N TRP A 214 11.61 -5.58 -2.75
CA TRP A 214 12.11 -5.41 -4.12
C TRP A 214 11.40 -4.29 -4.90
N ASP A 215 10.13 -3.99 -4.61
CA ASP A 215 9.32 -3.02 -5.37
C ASP A 215 9.96 -1.63 -5.47
N VAL A 216 10.64 -1.20 -4.42
CA VAL A 216 11.30 0.11 -4.37
C VAL A 216 12.71 0.12 -4.98
N VAL A 217 13.29 -1.04 -5.21
CA VAL A 217 14.66 -1.14 -5.76
C VAL A 217 14.77 -0.52 -7.15
N PRO A 218 13.92 -0.87 -8.15
CA PRO A 218 13.93 -0.20 -9.45
C PRO A 218 13.42 1.24 -9.37
N ALA A 219 12.36 1.49 -8.60
CA ALA A 219 11.72 2.81 -8.51
C ALA A 219 12.68 3.90 -8.03
N LEU A 220 13.59 3.55 -7.11
CA LEU A 220 14.59 4.46 -6.53
C LEU A 220 16.02 4.19 -7.02
N LYS A 221 16.18 3.33 -8.04
CA LYS A 221 17.49 2.95 -8.63
C LYS A 221 18.49 2.41 -7.60
N LEU A 222 18.01 1.75 -6.55
CA LEU A 222 18.86 1.23 -5.47
C LEU A 222 19.83 0.15 -5.98
N HIS A 223 19.47 -0.61 -7.02
CA HIS A 223 20.32 -1.58 -7.69
C HIS A 223 21.63 -1.00 -8.25
N GLU A 224 21.73 0.31 -8.39
CA GLU A 224 22.97 1.00 -8.79
C GLU A 224 23.90 1.27 -7.58
N LEU A 225 23.35 1.23 -6.36
CA LEU A 225 24.04 1.60 -5.12
C LEU A 225 24.41 0.39 -4.27
N VAL A 226 23.61 -0.69 -4.33
CA VAL A 226 23.83 -1.93 -3.56
C VAL A 226 24.36 -3.04 -4.43
N LYS A 227 25.08 -4.00 -3.84
CA LYS A 227 25.69 -5.15 -4.54
C LYS A 227 25.23 -6.50 -4.02
N TYR A 228 24.70 -6.54 -2.83
CA TYR A 228 24.34 -7.78 -2.14
C TYR A 228 22.89 -7.71 -1.67
N HIS A 229 22.17 -8.77 -1.91
CA HIS A 229 20.77 -8.93 -1.54
C HIS A 229 20.64 -10.24 -0.77
N THR A 230 20.12 -10.22 0.45
CA THR A 230 19.90 -11.42 1.27
C THR A 230 18.42 -11.57 1.56
N GLU A 231 17.85 -12.66 1.10
CA GLU A 231 16.43 -12.99 1.24
C GLU A 231 16.23 -14.31 2.00
N THR A 232 15.05 -14.47 2.57
CA THR A 232 14.64 -15.74 3.20
C THR A 232 14.37 -16.80 2.13
N ALA A 233 14.36 -18.06 2.54
CA ALA A 233 14.09 -19.16 1.60
C ALA A 233 12.67 -19.04 1.00
N PRO A 234 12.51 -19.33 -0.31
CA PRO A 234 11.20 -19.30 -0.95
C PRO A 234 10.16 -20.16 -0.23
N GLY A 235 8.93 -19.65 -0.10
CA GLY A 235 7.84 -20.36 0.59
C GLY A 235 7.93 -20.34 2.12
N THR A 236 8.96 -19.73 2.70
CA THR A 236 9.04 -19.49 4.14
C THR A 236 8.60 -18.08 4.51
N PRO A 237 8.28 -17.80 5.79
CA PRO A 237 8.00 -16.44 6.20
C PRO A 237 9.18 -15.49 5.92
N ALA A 238 8.89 -14.33 5.34
CA ALA A 238 9.89 -13.31 5.07
C ALA A 238 10.40 -12.66 6.38
N LEU A 239 11.59 -12.04 6.34
CA LEU A 239 12.12 -11.30 7.48
C LEU A 239 11.10 -10.34 8.05
N MET A 240 10.41 -9.61 7.20
CA MET A 240 9.24 -8.77 7.54
C MET A 240 8.54 -8.32 6.25
N HIS A 241 7.34 -7.79 6.39
CA HIS A 241 6.65 -7.06 5.34
C HIS A 241 6.47 -5.60 5.75
N THR A 242 6.16 -4.74 4.80
CA THR A 242 5.76 -3.36 5.09
C THR A 242 4.26 -3.23 4.90
N ALA A 243 3.56 -2.78 5.93
CA ALA A 243 2.11 -2.56 5.90
C ALA A 243 1.78 -1.17 5.36
N LEU A 244 0.95 -1.13 4.34
CA LEU A 244 0.53 0.08 3.63
C LEU A 244 -0.98 0.20 3.61
N ILE A 245 -1.46 1.42 3.45
CA ILE A 245 -2.89 1.73 3.34
C ILE A 245 -3.17 2.59 2.11
N VAL A 246 -4.37 2.42 1.57
CA VAL A 246 -5.04 3.42 0.73
C VAL A 246 -6.18 3.99 1.57
N ALA A 247 -6.14 5.28 1.84
CA ALA A 247 -7.12 5.94 2.68
C ALA A 247 -7.66 7.19 1.99
N MET A 248 -8.95 7.44 2.16
CA MET A 248 -9.66 8.60 1.63
C MET A 248 -10.05 9.56 2.75
N ASN A 249 -10.06 10.85 2.48
CA ASN A 249 -10.58 11.85 3.39
C ASN A 249 -12.05 11.57 3.69
N LYS A 250 -12.39 11.52 4.98
CA LYS A 250 -13.74 11.14 5.45
C LYS A 250 -14.82 12.10 4.98
N ASP A 251 -14.53 13.40 4.96
CA ASP A 251 -15.50 14.42 4.56
C ASP A 251 -15.70 14.43 3.04
N VAL A 252 -14.64 14.17 2.26
CA VAL A 252 -14.73 14.04 0.81
C VAL A 252 -15.60 12.83 0.46
N TYR A 253 -15.33 11.67 1.07
CA TYR A 253 -16.18 10.49 0.91
C TYR A 253 -17.63 10.77 1.34
N GLY A 254 -17.84 11.39 2.50
CA GLY A 254 -19.17 11.72 3.02
C GLY A 254 -20.02 12.59 2.09
N LYS A 255 -19.37 13.48 1.30
CA LYS A 255 -20.03 14.39 0.35
C LYS A 255 -20.33 13.75 -1.01
N LEU A 256 -19.80 12.57 -1.31
CA LEU A 256 -20.12 11.88 -2.56
C LEU A 256 -21.62 11.51 -2.58
N PRO A 257 -22.28 11.57 -3.74
CA PRO A 257 -23.58 10.93 -3.97
C PRO A 257 -23.55 9.45 -3.62
N ASP A 258 -24.66 8.89 -3.17
CA ASP A 258 -24.69 7.50 -2.67
C ASP A 258 -24.32 6.45 -3.74
N ASP A 259 -24.65 6.70 -4.99
CA ASP A 259 -24.24 5.86 -6.11
C ASP A 259 -22.73 5.91 -6.37
N LEU A 260 -22.07 7.07 -6.17
CA LEU A 260 -20.62 7.20 -6.27
C LEU A 260 -19.91 6.62 -5.04
N LYS A 261 -20.49 6.73 -3.83
CA LYS A 261 -19.99 6.00 -2.65
C LYS A 261 -19.99 4.50 -2.94
N LYS A 262 -21.10 3.98 -3.50
CA LYS A 262 -21.20 2.58 -3.84
C LYS A 262 -20.11 2.14 -4.84
N VAL A 263 -19.78 2.97 -5.84
CA VAL A 263 -18.68 2.66 -6.78
C VAL A 263 -17.34 2.59 -6.05
N ILE A 264 -17.06 3.52 -5.13
CA ILE A 264 -15.84 3.48 -4.30
C ILE A 264 -15.81 2.22 -3.46
N ASP A 265 -16.90 1.89 -2.74
CA ASP A 265 -16.98 0.75 -1.83
C ASP A 265 -16.86 -0.60 -2.57
N ASP A 266 -17.54 -0.74 -3.72
CA ASP A 266 -17.48 -1.95 -4.56
C ASP A 266 -16.04 -2.20 -5.12
N ASN A 267 -15.20 -1.16 -5.19
CA ASN A 267 -13.82 -1.24 -5.65
C ASN A 267 -12.79 -1.14 -4.52
N SER A 268 -13.20 -1.33 -3.29
CA SER A 268 -12.37 -1.18 -2.09
C SER A 268 -12.38 -2.44 -1.21
N GLY A 269 -11.84 -2.33 -0.02
CA GLY A 269 -11.95 -3.36 0.99
C GLY A 269 -11.02 -4.54 0.76
N ARG A 270 -11.47 -5.71 1.22
CA ARG A 270 -10.70 -6.96 1.13
C ARG A 270 -10.33 -7.32 -0.31
N ALA A 271 -11.22 -7.07 -1.27
CA ALA A 271 -10.97 -7.37 -2.67
C ALA A 271 -9.79 -6.55 -3.23
N LEU A 272 -9.75 -5.26 -2.94
CA LEU A 272 -8.63 -4.39 -3.33
C LEU A 272 -7.34 -4.73 -2.57
N SER A 273 -7.46 -5.09 -1.29
CA SER A 273 -6.33 -5.56 -0.47
C SER A 273 -5.72 -6.84 -1.03
N LYS A 274 -6.56 -7.80 -1.45
CA LYS A 274 -6.13 -9.03 -2.13
C LYS A 274 -5.43 -8.73 -3.44
N GLU A 275 -6.02 -7.89 -4.29
CA GLU A 275 -5.46 -7.48 -5.59
C GLU A 275 -4.06 -6.86 -5.41
N ALA A 276 -3.92 -5.95 -4.45
CA ALA A 276 -2.63 -5.39 -4.11
C ALA A 276 -1.63 -6.49 -3.74
N GLY A 277 -1.93 -7.30 -2.71
CA GLY A 277 -1.01 -8.36 -2.26
C GLY A 277 -0.59 -9.31 -3.36
N LEU A 278 -1.51 -9.68 -4.27
CA LEU A 278 -1.23 -10.53 -5.42
C LEU A 278 -0.22 -9.90 -6.40
N ILE A 279 -0.32 -8.58 -6.64
CA ILE A 279 0.63 -7.85 -7.48
C ILE A 279 2.04 -7.95 -6.88
N TRP A 280 2.19 -7.76 -5.57
CA TRP A 280 3.49 -7.87 -4.90
C TRP A 280 4.03 -9.29 -4.86
N ASP A 281 3.21 -10.31 -4.66
CA ASP A 281 3.64 -11.71 -4.69
C ASP A 281 4.08 -12.18 -6.08
N THR A 282 3.46 -11.67 -7.17
CA THR A 282 3.64 -12.26 -8.50
C THR A 282 4.50 -11.44 -9.46
N GLN A 283 4.60 -10.11 -9.28
CA GLN A 283 5.22 -9.26 -10.29
C GLN A 283 6.52 -8.59 -9.83
N VAL A 284 6.73 -8.49 -8.53
CA VAL A 284 7.80 -7.66 -7.95
C VAL A 284 9.09 -8.44 -7.79
N ILE A 285 9.03 -9.63 -7.22
CA ILE A 285 10.22 -10.44 -6.90
C ILE A 285 11.00 -10.79 -8.16
N GLU A 286 10.35 -11.30 -9.20
CA GLU A 286 10.99 -11.66 -10.46
C GLU A 286 11.65 -10.44 -11.12
N MET A 287 10.99 -9.28 -11.07
CA MET A 287 11.56 -8.03 -11.60
C MET A 287 12.82 -7.63 -10.83
N GLY A 288 12.80 -7.75 -9.50
CA GLY A 288 13.95 -7.47 -8.64
C GLY A 288 15.15 -8.37 -8.94
N HIS A 289 14.92 -9.69 -9.06
CA HIS A 289 15.97 -10.67 -9.41
C HIS A 289 16.61 -10.39 -10.78
N LYS A 290 15.78 -10.17 -11.81
CA LYS A 290 16.29 -9.83 -13.16
C LYS A 290 17.14 -8.56 -13.15
N LEU A 291 16.74 -7.59 -12.32
CA LEU A 291 17.48 -6.34 -12.20
C LEU A 291 18.83 -6.55 -11.48
N ALA A 292 18.84 -7.32 -10.39
CA ALA A 292 20.07 -7.68 -9.67
C ALA A 292 21.04 -8.47 -10.59
N GLU A 293 20.53 -9.46 -11.33
CA GLU A 293 21.31 -10.24 -12.29
C GLU A 293 21.91 -9.35 -13.39
N SER A 294 21.14 -8.41 -13.95
CA SER A 294 21.62 -7.50 -15.00
C SER A 294 22.80 -6.61 -14.54
N ARG A 295 22.95 -6.42 -13.23
CA ARG A 295 24.03 -5.66 -12.59
C ARG A 295 25.11 -6.55 -11.99
N GLN A 296 25.01 -7.87 -12.14
CA GLN A 296 25.91 -8.84 -11.52
C GLN A 296 25.95 -8.69 -9.99
N ASN A 297 24.84 -8.29 -9.39
CA ASN A 297 24.69 -8.24 -7.94
C ASN A 297 24.47 -9.65 -7.40
N GLU A 298 24.96 -9.93 -6.21
CA GLU A 298 24.74 -11.19 -5.52
C GLU A 298 23.33 -11.21 -4.91
N VAL A 299 22.55 -12.25 -5.23
CA VAL A 299 21.31 -12.59 -4.53
C VAL A 299 21.55 -13.87 -3.73
N TYR A 300 21.54 -13.77 -2.41
CA TYR A 300 21.80 -14.86 -1.50
C TYR A 300 20.53 -15.28 -0.78
N VAL A 301 20.16 -16.55 -0.96
CA VAL A 301 19.04 -17.16 -0.27
C VAL A 301 19.53 -17.75 1.06
N LEU A 302 18.94 -17.34 2.16
CA LEU A 302 19.32 -17.76 3.49
C LEU A 302 19.03 -19.24 3.70
N PRO A 303 20.00 -20.06 4.18
CA PRO A 303 19.70 -21.42 4.62
C PRO A 303 18.68 -21.43 5.75
N ILE A 304 17.82 -22.47 5.78
CA ILE A 304 16.76 -22.60 6.80
C ILE A 304 17.33 -22.54 8.23
N GLU A 305 18.46 -23.20 8.45
CA GLU A 305 19.10 -23.24 9.79
C GLU A 305 19.60 -21.85 10.23
N GLU A 306 19.96 -20.98 9.30
CA GLU A 306 20.34 -19.62 9.64
C GLU A 306 19.10 -18.73 9.81
N GLN A 307 18.07 -18.94 8.99
CA GLN A 307 16.78 -18.26 9.15
C GLN A 307 16.16 -18.55 10.53
N GLU A 308 16.21 -19.80 11.02
CA GLU A 308 15.76 -20.16 12.36
C GLU A 308 16.49 -19.41 13.48
N LYS A 309 17.79 -19.14 13.31
CA LYS A 309 18.55 -18.31 14.25
C LYS A 309 18.04 -16.87 14.24
N TRP A 310 17.73 -16.31 13.07
CA TRP A 310 17.18 -14.97 12.97
C TRP A 310 15.77 -14.89 13.57
N MET A 311 14.92 -15.90 13.34
CA MET A 311 13.61 -16.02 13.97
C MET A 311 13.72 -16.03 15.49
N LYS A 312 14.64 -16.83 16.06
CA LYS A 312 14.89 -16.88 17.49
C LYS A 312 15.40 -15.55 18.04
N ALA A 313 16.32 -14.89 17.34
CA ALA A 313 16.88 -13.61 17.76
C ALA A 313 15.81 -12.50 17.79
N THR A 314 14.86 -12.51 16.85
CA THR A 314 13.84 -11.47 16.69
C THR A 314 12.52 -11.77 17.42
N ALA A 315 12.35 -12.96 18.01
CA ALA A 315 11.15 -13.35 18.74
C ALA A 315 10.66 -12.33 19.81
N PRO A 316 11.55 -11.58 20.51
CA PRO A 316 11.10 -10.56 21.46
C PRO A 316 10.25 -9.44 20.86
N VAL A 317 10.34 -9.16 19.52
CA VAL A 317 9.59 -8.08 18.88
C VAL A 317 8.09 -8.27 19.02
N GLY A 318 7.59 -9.51 18.91
CA GLY A 318 6.16 -9.82 19.13
C GLY A 318 5.69 -9.50 20.55
N LYS A 319 6.49 -9.86 21.56
CA LYS A 319 6.17 -9.52 22.96
C LYS A 319 6.17 -8.00 23.22
N ASP A 320 7.04 -7.27 22.54
CA ASP A 320 7.06 -5.81 22.65
C ASP A 320 5.85 -5.18 21.97
N TRP A 321 5.39 -5.75 20.85
CA TRP A 321 4.16 -5.32 20.20
C TRP A 321 2.94 -5.53 21.13
N VAL A 322 2.81 -6.67 21.77
CA VAL A 322 1.75 -6.96 22.76
C VAL A 322 1.71 -5.85 23.83
N LYS A 323 2.84 -5.54 24.45
CA LYS A 323 2.93 -4.44 25.43
C LYS A 323 2.57 -3.08 24.85
N ASP A 324 2.99 -2.81 23.61
CA ASP A 324 2.74 -1.52 22.95
C ASP A 324 1.23 -1.33 22.68
N VAL A 325 0.48 -2.38 22.27
CA VAL A 325 -0.98 -2.27 22.02
C VAL A 325 -1.75 -2.19 23.34
N GLU A 326 -1.39 -2.97 24.37
CA GLU A 326 -1.99 -2.88 25.68
C GLU A 326 -1.82 -1.49 26.33
N ALA A 327 -0.62 -0.90 26.18
CA ALA A 327 -0.34 0.46 26.65
C ALA A 327 -1.19 1.53 25.90
N LYS A 328 -1.74 1.20 24.73
CA LYS A 328 -2.65 2.04 23.95
C LYS A 328 -4.13 1.80 24.28
N GLY A 329 -4.41 0.91 25.24
CA GLY A 329 -5.75 0.63 25.74
C GLY A 329 -6.49 -0.45 24.96
N TYR A 330 -5.80 -1.26 24.17
CA TYR A 330 -6.36 -2.49 23.60
C TYR A 330 -6.28 -3.61 24.66
N ALA A 331 -7.39 -4.29 24.88
CA ALA A 331 -7.41 -5.42 25.80
C ALA A 331 -6.78 -6.65 25.14
N ASP A 332 -6.02 -7.43 25.92
CA ASP A 332 -5.49 -8.74 25.52
C ASP A 332 -4.68 -8.71 24.21
N GLY A 333 -3.49 -8.12 24.27
CA GLY A 333 -2.57 -8.04 23.12
C GLY A 333 -2.12 -9.42 22.61
N ASP A 334 -2.04 -10.43 23.47
CA ASP A 334 -1.70 -11.80 23.06
C ASP A 334 -2.83 -12.42 22.23
N ALA A 335 -4.10 -12.24 22.61
CA ALA A 335 -5.24 -12.71 21.82
C ALA A 335 -5.32 -11.99 20.47
N LEU A 336 -5.07 -10.69 20.42
CA LEU A 336 -4.99 -9.94 19.15
C LEU A 336 -3.88 -10.48 18.24
N LEU A 337 -2.71 -10.76 18.77
CA LEU A 337 -1.61 -11.33 18.01
C LEU A 337 -1.93 -12.73 17.50
N GLN A 338 -2.58 -13.53 18.32
CA GLN A 338 -3.01 -14.88 17.92
C GLN A 338 -4.06 -14.82 16.81
N GLU A 339 -5.07 -13.94 16.91
CA GLU A 339 -6.07 -13.75 15.86
C GLU A 339 -5.43 -13.30 14.54
N ALA A 340 -4.47 -12.36 14.58
CA ALA A 340 -3.76 -11.95 13.37
C ALA A 340 -3.05 -13.13 12.69
N ARG A 341 -2.43 -14.03 13.45
CA ARG A 341 -1.81 -15.25 12.91
C ARG A 341 -2.83 -16.20 12.30
N GLU A 342 -3.93 -16.46 13.00
CA GLU A 342 -4.99 -17.34 12.52
C GLU A 342 -5.60 -16.85 11.21
N LEU A 343 -5.82 -15.53 11.08
CA LEU A 343 -6.27 -14.92 9.82
C LEU A 343 -5.27 -15.13 8.68
N ILE A 344 -3.97 -14.96 8.94
CA ILE A 344 -2.91 -15.20 7.95
C ILE A 344 -2.90 -16.68 7.53
N GLU A 345 -2.97 -17.61 8.48
CA GLU A 345 -3.02 -19.05 8.19
C GLU A 345 -4.27 -19.42 7.37
N GLN A 346 -5.44 -18.86 7.74
CA GLN A 346 -6.69 -19.06 7.01
C GLN A 346 -6.54 -18.65 5.53
N TYR A 347 -6.00 -17.46 5.25
CA TYR A 347 -5.85 -16.98 3.88
C TYR A 347 -4.72 -17.70 3.12
N ASN A 348 -3.65 -18.12 3.79
CA ASN A 348 -2.63 -18.98 3.17
C ASN A 348 -3.23 -20.33 2.73
N ALA A 349 -4.08 -20.95 3.54
CA ALA A 349 -4.74 -22.21 3.19
C ALA A 349 -5.69 -22.08 1.98
N GLN A 350 -6.32 -20.92 1.79
CA GLN A 350 -7.20 -20.66 0.63
C GLN A 350 -6.43 -20.49 -0.68
N ARG A 351 -5.15 -20.09 -0.63
CA ARG A 351 -4.30 -19.94 -1.85
C ARG A 351 -3.85 -21.27 -2.43
N THR A 352 -3.80 -22.31 -1.62
CA THR A 352 -3.32 -23.66 -2.01
C THR A 352 -4.43 -24.57 -2.54
N GLN A 353 -5.66 -24.12 -2.55
CA GLN A 353 -6.83 -24.76 -3.15
C GLN A 353 -7.13 -24.20 -4.52
#